data_098eaf7dfce4b71620b4356611d64d16
#
_entry.id   098eaf7dfce4b71620b4356611d64d16
#
_cell.length_a   1.000
_cell.length_b   1.000
_cell.length_c   1.000
_cell.angle_alpha   90.00
_cell.angle_beta   90.00
_cell.angle_gamma   90.00
#
_symmetry.space_group_name_H-M   'P 1'
#
loop_
_entity.id
_entity.type
_entity.pdbx_description
1 polymer ?
#
loop_
_entity_poly.entity_id
_entity_poly.type
_entity_poly.pdbx_seq_one_letter_code
_entity_poly.pdbx_strand_id
1 'polypeptide(L)'
;IGLEKPSKTFFANNESIEIQYVGVDTKGNSVRTGDLRVELFKEKWFTTLRQVNDKNYQYQSENAPEILKSFILPGGNKKGIFQFSDLKTGEYRVVTTDISSGASSSVSFKIKGDGFFPWPIESAGRLTLTPDKSEYKIGDTAQIQVQAPFSGKLLVTVESDKILEKKVYPISGNTKTISFKIKKNYQPNIYVSA
;
A
#
# COMPACT_ATOMS: atom_id res chain seq x y z
N ILE A 1 -9.49 12.01 -17.01
CA ILE A 1 -8.14 11.45 -16.77
C ILE A 1 -8.27 10.12 -16.05
N GLY A 2 -7.51 9.10 -16.46
CA GLY A 2 -7.37 7.82 -15.80
C GLY A 2 -5.93 7.58 -15.38
N LEU A 3 -5.75 6.92 -14.22
CA LEU A 3 -4.46 6.47 -13.74
C LEU A 3 -4.42 4.94 -13.68
N GLU A 4 -3.33 4.35 -14.13
CA GLU A 4 -3.13 2.91 -13.99
C GLU A 4 -2.73 2.58 -12.55
N LYS A 5 -3.38 1.56 -11.99
CA LYS A 5 -3.01 1.07 -10.65
C LYS A 5 -1.63 0.41 -10.73
N PRO A 6 -0.71 0.72 -9.80
CA PRO A 6 0.57 0.06 -9.75
C PRO A 6 0.46 -1.46 -9.67
N SER A 7 1.39 -2.15 -10.34
CA SER A 7 1.41 -3.63 -10.46
C SER A 7 1.66 -4.37 -9.13
N LYS A 8 2.18 -3.65 -8.14
CA LYS A 8 2.49 -4.19 -6.80
C LYS A 8 1.65 -3.51 -5.73
N THR A 9 1.34 -4.24 -4.68
CA THR A 9 0.65 -3.71 -3.50
C THR A 9 1.56 -2.79 -2.68
N PHE A 10 2.86 -3.10 -2.64
CA PHE A 10 3.86 -2.28 -1.98
C PHE A 10 5.25 -2.35 -2.66
N PHE A 11 6.04 -1.30 -2.47
CA PHE A 11 7.35 -1.09 -3.07
C PHE A 11 8.43 -0.99 -2.00
N ALA A 12 9.71 -1.20 -2.37
CA ALA A 12 10.83 -0.95 -1.49
C ALA A 12 11.17 0.55 -1.40
N ASN A 13 11.85 0.99 -0.33
CA ASN A 13 12.19 2.41 -0.11
C ASN A 13 12.99 3.07 -1.25
N ASN A 14 13.81 2.28 -1.95
CA ASN A 14 14.67 2.73 -3.05
C ASN A 14 14.10 2.41 -4.43
N GLU A 15 12.87 1.91 -4.50
CA GLU A 15 12.22 1.57 -5.76
C GLU A 15 11.53 2.80 -6.34
N SER A 16 11.70 3.02 -7.66
CA SER A 16 10.97 4.06 -8.38
C SER A 16 9.56 3.57 -8.69
N ILE A 17 8.58 4.41 -8.43
CA ILE A 17 7.16 4.12 -8.68
C ILE A 17 6.74 4.88 -9.92
N GLU A 18 6.45 4.15 -10.99
CA GLU A 18 5.91 4.70 -12.22
C GLU A 18 4.39 4.67 -12.19
N ILE A 19 3.78 5.79 -12.57
CA ILE A 19 2.33 5.95 -12.71
C ILE A 19 2.04 6.32 -14.16
N GLN A 20 1.29 5.47 -14.83
CA GLN A 20 0.82 5.75 -16.18
C GLN A 20 -0.52 6.49 -16.11
N TYR A 21 -0.70 7.44 -17.03
CA TYR A 21 -1.97 8.15 -17.18
C TYR A 21 -2.50 8.10 -18.60
N VAL A 22 -3.79 8.25 -18.76
CA VAL A 22 -4.49 8.35 -20.04
C VAL A 22 -5.60 9.39 -19.98
N GLY A 23 -5.70 10.21 -21.02
CA GLY A 23 -6.85 11.08 -21.26
C GLY A 23 -7.96 10.29 -21.92
N VAL A 24 -9.18 10.35 -21.38
CA VAL A 24 -10.36 9.71 -21.95
C VAL A 24 -11.55 10.67 -21.91
N ASP A 25 -12.38 10.65 -22.96
CA ASP A 25 -13.66 11.34 -22.97
C ASP A 25 -14.76 10.52 -22.27
N THR A 26 -15.95 11.07 -22.18
CA THR A 26 -17.12 10.41 -21.56
C THR A 26 -17.59 9.16 -22.29
N LYS A 27 -17.12 8.93 -23.52
CA LYS A 27 -17.41 7.75 -24.34
C LYS A 27 -16.29 6.69 -24.27
N GLY A 28 -15.20 6.98 -23.53
CA GLY A 28 -14.04 6.08 -23.40
C GLY A 28 -13.01 6.21 -24.52
N ASN A 29 -13.15 7.17 -25.44
CA ASN A 29 -12.13 7.40 -26.47
C ASN A 29 -10.93 8.11 -25.88
N SER A 30 -9.74 7.75 -26.36
CA SER A 30 -8.48 8.39 -25.95
C SER A 30 -8.39 9.81 -26.52
N VAL A 31 -8.31 10.80 -25.64
CA VAL A 31 -8.20 12.23 -26.00
C VAL A 31 -6.92 12.86 -25.40
N ARG A 32 -6.51 14.00 -25.94
CA ARG A 32 -5.41 14.77 -25.37
C ARG A 32 -5.85 15.41 -24.05
N THR A 33 -4.99 15.38 -23.04
CA THR A 33 -5.22 16.05 -21.77
C THR A 33 -4.92 17.55 -21.88
N GLY A 34 -5.54 18.34 -21.02
CA GLY A 34 -5.01 19.65 -20.62
C GLY A 34 -3.75 19.51 -19.77
N ASP A 35 -3.27 20.61 -19.22
CA ASP A 35 -2.20 20.59 -18.22
C ASP A 35 -2.67 19.81 -17.00
N LEU A 36 -1.82 18.90 -16.52
CA LEU A 36 -2.14 18.02 -15.40
C LEU A 36 -1.44 18.50 -14.13
N ARG A 37 -2.20 18.83 -13.10
CA ARG A 37 -1.66 18.98 -11.75
C ARG A 37 -1.52 17.59 -11.14
N VAL A 38 -0.29 17.24 -10.74
CA VAL A 38 0.04 15.98 -10.06
C VAL A 38 0.43 16.30 -8.63
N GLU A 39 -0.26 15.69 -7.67
CA GLU A 39 -0.03 15.88 -6.24
C GLU A 39 0.21 14.54 -5.58
N LEU A 40 1.33 14.42 -4.87
CA LEU A 40 1.67 13.26 -4.06
C LEU A 40 1.40 13.56 -2.59
N PHE A 41 0.47 12.82 -2.02
CA PHE A 41 0.13 12.87 -0.60
C PHE A 41 0.81 11.71 0.14
N LYS A 42 1.32 11.98 1.33
CA LYS A 42 1.63 10.98 2.34
C LYS A 42 0.47 10.90 3.32
N GLU A 43 -0.13 9.73 3.45
CA GLU A 43 -1.21 9.49 4.38
C GLU A 43 -0.63 9.42 5.81
N LYS A 44 -1.13 10.25 6.71
CA LYS A 44 -0.75 10.28 8.12
C LYS A 44 -1.96 9.91 8.98
N TRP A 45 -1.86 8.77 9.62
CA TRP A 45 -2.92 8.27 10.49
C TRP A 45 -2.61 8.56 11.95
N PHE A 46 -3.60 9.06 12.65
CA PHE A 46 -3.59 9.27 14.10
C PHE A 46 -4.69 8.42 14.70
N THR A 47 -4.33 7.52 15.59
CA THR A 47 -5.31 6.67 16.27
C THR A 47 -5.40 7.07 17.72
N THR A 48 -6.60 7.39 18.16
CA THR A 48 -6.95 7.70 19.56
C THR A 48 -7.86 6.63 20.12
N LEU A 49 -7.74 6.37 21.42
CA LEU A 49 -8.66 5.52 22.13
C LEU A 49 -9.75 6.41 22.74
N ARG A 50 -10.97 6.29 22.22
CA ARG A 50 -12.12 7.06 22.70
C ARG A 50 -13.01 6.20 23.57
N GLN A 51 -13.38 6.74 24.74
CA GLN A 51 -14.41 6.12 25.57
C GLN A 51 -15.79 6.37 24.97
N VAL A 52 -16.52 5.29 24.70
CA VAL A 52 -17.86 5.34 24.09
C VAL A 52 -18.93 5.36 25.21
N ASN A 53 -18.66 4.61 26.30
CA ASN A 53 -19.46 4.61 27.51
C ASN A 53 -18.58 4.14 28.70
N ASP A 54 -19.12 4.08 29.91
CA ASP A 54 -18.38 3.81 31.16
C ASP A 54 -17.48 2.57 31.15
N LYS A 55 -17.70 1.62 30.22
CA LYS A 55 -16.95 0.35 30.17
C LYS A 55 -16.36 0.03 28.77
N ASN A 56 -16.74 0.76 27.74
CA ASN A 56 -16.34 0.46 26.39
C ASN A 56 -15.47 1.56 25.79
N TYR A 57 -14.34 1.15 25.23
CA TYR A 57 -13.40 1.98 24.49
C TYR A 57 -13.34 1.53 23.03
N GLN A 58 -13.22 2.48 22.13
CA GLN A 58 -13.09 2.22 20.70
C GLN A 58 -11.91 3.01 20.14
N TYR A 59 -11.16 2.38 19.26
CA TYR A 59 -10.14 3.08 18.48
C TYR A 59 -10.79 3.94 17.41
N GLN A 60 -10.43 5.19 17.37
CA GLN A 60 -10.82 6.13 16.33
C GLN A 60 -9.57 6.58 15.61
N SER A 61 -9.50 6.29 14.30
CA SER A 61 -8.38 6.67 13.43
C SER A 61 -8.81 7.80 12.51
N GLU A 62 -8.01 8.86 12.48
CA GLU A 62 -8.19 10.01 11.61
C GLU A 62 -7.01 10.12 10.67
N ASN A 63 -7.29 10.48 9.41
CA ASN A 63 -6.27 10.70 8.40
C ASN A 63 -6.05 12.19 8.18
N ALA A 64 -4.80 12.63 8.28
CA ALA A 64 -4.37 13.99 7.96
C ALA A 64 -3.29 13.93 6.89
N PRO A 65 -3.67 13.84 5.60
CA PRO A 65 -2.69 13.69 4.52
C PRO A 65 -1.84 14.96 4.35
N GLU A 66 -0.55 14.75 4.10
CA GLU A 66 0.42 15.81 3.83
C GLU A 66 0.83 15.80 2.36
N ILE A 67 0.75 16.95 1.70
CA ILE A 67 1.28 17.10 0.34
C ILE A 67 2.81 17.12 0.40
N LEU A 68 3.45 16.11 -0.22
CA LEU A 68 4.91 16.03 -0.30
C LEU A 68 5.46 16.65 -1.57
N LYS A 69 4.75 16.49 -2.68
CA LYS A 69 5.16 17.02 -3.98
C LYS A 69 3.92 17.48 -4.74
N SER A 70 4.07 18.59 -5.47
CA SER A 70 3.07 19.07 -6.41
C SER A 70 3.79 19.66 -7.62
N PHE A 71 3.36 19.29 -8.82
CA PHE A 71 3.92 19.81 -10.06
C PHE A 71 2.89 19.76 -11.19
N ILE A 72 3.19 20.49 -12.26
CA ILE A 72 2.36 20.52 -13.47
C ILE A 72 3.08 19.74 -14.57
N LEU A 73 2.37 18.79 -15.18
CA LEU A 73 2.76 18.16 -16.43
C LEU A 73 2.08 18.90 -17.58
N PRO A 74 2.85 19.35 -18.59
CA PRO A 74 2.26 19.97 -19.78
C PRO A 74 1.29 19.03 -20.48
N GLY A 75 0.15 19.58 -20.89
CA GLY A 75 -0.88 18.86 -21.62
C GLY A 75 -0.50 18.52 -23.06
N GLY A 76 -1.49 18.09 -23.84
CA GLY A 76 -1.35 17.77 -25.25
C GLY A 76 -1.05 16.31 -25.57
N ASN A 77 -0.78 15.49 -24.58
CA ASN A 77 -0.59 14.04 -24.74
C ASN A 77 -1.85 13.25 -24.42
N LYS A 78 -2.08 12.15 -25.16
CA LYS A 78 -3.19 11.23 -24.87
C LYS A 78 -2.87 10.29 -23.71
N LYS A 79 -1.59 9.99 -23.50
CA LYS A 79 -1.07 9.15 -22.42
C LYS A 79 0.36 9.55 -22.10
N GLY A 80 0.80 9.20 -20.91
CA GLY A 80 2.18 9.43 -20.48
C GLY A 80 2.49 8.74 -19.17
N ILE A 81 3.69 8.98 -18.68
CA ILE A 81 4.22 8.39 -17.45
C ILE A 81 4.85 9.49 -16.63
N PHE A 82 4.69 9.43 -15.33
CA PHE A 82 5.47 10.18 -14.36
C PHE A 82 5.90 9.24 -13.22
N GLN A 83 6.93 9.65 -12.48
CA GLN A 83 7.51 8.75 -11.48
C GLN A 83 7.85 9.46 -10.18
N PHE A 84 7.91 8.68 -9.12
CA PHE A 84 8.37 9.09 -7.81
C PHE A 84 9.49 8.17 -7.34
N SER A 85 10.54 8.74 -6.75
CA SER A 85 11.66 8.02 -6.15
C SER A 85 11.93 8.52 -4.74
N ASP A 86 12.77 7.79 -4.00
CA ASP A 86 13.28 8.17 -2.67
C ASP A 86 12.18 8.38 -1.62
N LEU A 87 11.08 7.66 -1.77
CA LEU A 87 9.99 7.69 -0.82
C LEU A 87 10.31 6.80 0.39
N LYS A 88 10.08 7.33 1.59
CA LYS A 88 10.24 6.60 2.85
C LYS A 88 9.05 5.67 3.08
N THR A 89 9.21 4.70 3.98
CA THR A 89 8.11 3.83 4.43
C THR A 89 6.85 4.63 4.73
N GLY A 90 5.72 4.18 4.17
CA GLY A 90 4.46 4.89 4.30
C GLY A 90 3.39 4.50 3.30
N GLU A 91 2.21 5.05 3.50
CA GLU A 91 1.11 5.02 2.53
C GLU A 91 1.08 6.33 1.77
N TYR A 92 0.89 6.22 0.46
CA TYR A 92 0.90 7.36 -0.44
C TYR A 92 -0.31 7.31 -1.36
N ARG A 93 -0.80 8.50 -1.70
CA ARG A 93 -1.85 8.68 -2.69
C ARG A 93 -1.43 9.76 -3.67
N VAL A 94 -1.51 9.43 -4.94
CA VAL A 94 -1.33 10.38 -6.04
C VAL A 94 -2.70 10.84 -6.52
N VAL A 95 -2.87 12.12 -6.64
CA VAL A 95 -4.04 12.75 -7.28
C VAL A 95 -3.56 13.47 -8.52
N THR A 96 -4.21 13.22 -9.65
CA THR A 96 -3.92 13.91 -10.90
C THR A 96 -5.20 14.59 -11.38
N THR A 97 -5.13 15.90 -11.57
CA THR A 97 -6.25 16.73 -12.00
C THR A 97 -5.93 17.40 -13.33
N ASP A 98 -6.77 17.21 -14.31
CA ASP A 98 -6.74 17.99 -15.55
C ASP A 98 -7.26 19.39 -15.25
N ILE A 99 -6.40 20.40 -15.37
CA ILE A 99 -6.69 21.78 -14.95
C ILE A 99 -7.80 22.39 -15.81
N SER A 100 -7.89 21.99 -17.08
CA SER A 100 -8.85 22.56 -18.03
C SER A 100 -10.27 22.05 -17.79
N SER A 101 -10.41 20.77 -17.46
CA SER A 101 -11.72 20.11 -17.28
C SER A 101 -12.13 19.95 -15.81
N GLY A 102 -11.19 20.08 -14.88
CA GLY A 102 -11.39 19.77 -13.46
C GLY A 102 -11.50 18.26 -13.16
N ALA A 103 -11.42 17.40 -14.18
CA ALA A 103 -11.50 15.96 -13.99
C ALA A 103 -10.28 15.45 -13.24
N SER A 104 -10.50 14.63 -12.22
CA SER A 104 -9.43 14.09 -11.39
C SER A 104 -9.50 12.56 -11.28
N SER A 105 -8.34 11.96 -11.04
CA SER A 105 -8.20 10.54 -10.73
C SER A 105 -7.15 10.35 -9.64
N SER A 106 -7.27 9.28 -8.87
CA SER A 106 -6.29 8.99 -7.82
C SER A 106 -5.91 7.53 -7.78
N VAL A 107 -4.69 7.27 -7.33
CA VAL A 107 -4.17 5.92 -7.10
C VAL A 107 -3.34 5.93 -5.83
N SER A 108 -3.44 4.85 -5.05
CA SER A 108 -2.70 4.67 -3.81
C SER A 108 -1.72 3.51 -3.92
N PHE A 109 -0.59 3.65 -3.23
CA PHE A 109 0.43 2.61 -3.10
C PHE A 109 1.12 2.72 -1.74
N LYS A 110 1.88 1.68 -1.38
CA LYS A 110 2.60 1.62 -0.10
C LYS A 110 4.09 1.41 -0.32
N ILE A 111 4.91 2.07 0.51
CA ILE A 111 6.34 1.78 0.62
C ILE A 111 6.54 0.96 1.88
N LYS A 112 7.04 -0.27 1.71
CA LYS A 112 7.29 -1.18 2.82
C LYS A 112 8.53 -0.79 3.61
N GLY A 113 8.55 -1.20 4.87
CA GLY A 113 9.71 -1.06 5.75
C GLY A 113 9.46 -1.72 7.08
N ASP A 114 10.56 -2.00 7.80
CA ASP A 114 10.51 -2.44 9.20
C ASP A 114 10.50 -1.22 10.11
N GLY A 115 9.91 -1.34 11.30
CA GLY A 115 9.94 -0.31 12.33
C GLY A 115 8.57 0.23 12.70
N PHE A 116 8.49 1.51 12.99
CA PHE A 116 7.23 2.18 13.35
C PHE A 116 6.68 2.97 12.16
N PHE A 117 5.41 2.68 11.86
CA PHE A 117 4.66 3.42 10.85
C PHE A 117 3.21 3.64 11.34
N PRO A 118 2.68 4.87 11.29
CA PRO A 118 1.30 5.12 11.65
C PRO A 118 0.34 4.63 10.55
N TRP A 119 -0.60 3.78 10.94
CA TRP A 119 -1.76 3.36 10.13
C TRP A 119 -3.00 3.31 11.00
N PRO A 120 -4.21 3.24 10.42
CA PRO A 120 -5.43 3.12 11.18
C PRO A 120 -5.42 1.80 11.97
N ILE A 121 -5.54 1.89 13.28
CA ILE A 121 -5.70 0.74 14.17
C ILE A 121 -7.20 0.56 14.43
N GLU A 122 -7.75 -0.54 13.95
CA GLU A 122 -9.16 -0.90 14.18
C GLU A 122 -9.32 -1.72 15.47
N SER A 123 -8.31 -2.51 15.81
CA SER A 123 -8.32 -3.38 16.99
C SER A 123 -6.90 -3.64 17.48
N ALA A 124 -6.69 -3.55 18.80
CA ALA A 124 -5.41 -3.87 19.42
C ALA A 124 -5.02 -5.35 19.34
N GLY A 125 -5.97 -6.23 19.07
CA GLY A 125 -5.75 -7.68 18.97
C GLY A 125 -5.63 -8.22 17.54
N ARG A 126 -5.61 -7.35 16.51
CA ARG A 126 -5.60 -7.80 15.12
C ARG A 126 -4.30 -7.44 14.42
N LEU A 127 -3.73 -8.41 13.74
CA LEU A 127 -2.62 -8.23 12.80
C LEU A 127 -3.18 -8.10 11.37
N THR A 128 -2.51 -7.29 10.55
CA THR A 128 -2.79 -7.20 9.11
C THR A 128 -1.61 -7.78 8.34
N LEU A 129 -1.91 -8.73 7.45
CA LEU A 129 -0.94 -9.38 6.57
C LEU A 129 -1.24 -8.94 5.14
N THR A 130 -0.27 -8.31 4.48
CA THR A 130 -0.42 -7.82 3.10
C THR A 130 0.67 -8.44 2.22
N PRO A 131 0.32 -9.35 1.29
CA PRO A 131 1.26 -9.91 0.34
C PRO A 131 1.62 -8.90 -0.75
N ASP A 132 2.83 -9.02 -1.32
CA ASP A 132 3.28 -8.17 -2.43
C ASP A 132 2.58 -8.50 -3.76
N LYS A 133 2.08 -9.72 -3.91
CA LYS A 133 1.35 -10.18 -5.09
C LYS A 133 0.14 -11.02 -4.68
N SER A 134 -0.84 -11.14 -5.57
CA SER A 134 -1.99 -12.04 -5.42
C SER A 134 -1.67 -13.49 -5.78
N GLU A 135 -0.69 -13.71 -6.67
CA GLU A 135 -0.31 -15.02 -7.17
C GLU A 135 1.20 -15.18 -7.24
N TYR A 136 1.68 -16.39 -7.03
CA TYR A 136 3.10 -16.75 -7.04
C TYR A 136 3.34 -18.04 -7.82
N LYS A 137 4.51 -18.13 -8.45
CA LYS A 137 5.01 -19.35 -9.09
C LYS A 137 5.98 -20.08 -8.16
N ILE A 138 6.13 -21.39 -8.36
CA ILE A 138 7.16 -22.18 -7.64
C ILE A 138 8.54 -21.55 -7.89
N GLY A 139 9.29 -21.33 -6.82
CA GLY A 139 10.61 -20.67 -6.83
C GLY A 139 10.56 -19.16 -6.61
N ASP A 140 9.42 -18.51 -6.72
CA ASP A 140 9.26 -17.10 -6.34
C ASP A 140 9.57 -16.90 -4.85
N THR A 141 9.94 -15.67 -4.50
CA THR A 141 10.01 -15.24 -3.11
C THR A 141 8.76 -14.39 -2.81
N ALA A 142 7.88 -14.92 -1.98
CA ALA A 142 6.77 -14.16 -1.43
C ALA A 142 7.27 -13.19 -0.37
N GLN A 143 6.76 -11.96 -0.41
CA GLN A 143 7.01 -10.96 0.63
C GLN A 143 5.69 -10.52 1.22
N ILE A 144 5.58 -10.63 2.55
CA ILE A 144 4.37 -10.25 3.27
C ILE A 144 4.72 -9.17 4.27
N GLN A 145 4.07 -8.03 4.17
CA GLN A 145 4.15 -6.99 5.17
C GLN A 145 3.17 -7.29 6.29
N VAL A 146 3.70 -7.41 7.50
CA VAL A 146 2.94 -7.56 8.73
C VAL A 146 2.82 -6.21 9.39
N GLN A 147 1.59 -5.82 9.73
CA GLN A 147 1.28 -4.67 10.56
C GLN A 147 0.74 -5.17 11.90
N ALA A 148 1.40 -4.80 12.99
CA ALA A 148 1.04 -5.19 14.34
C ALA A 148 0.74 -3.95 15.20
N PRO A 149 -0.22 -4.00 16.12
CA PRO A 149 -0.53 -2.85 16.97
C PRO A 149 0.55 -2.57 18.03
N PHE A 150 1.48 -3.50 18.25
CA PHE A 150 2.54 -3.39 19.25
C PHE A 150 3.79 -4.16 18.82
N SER A 151 4.92 -3.84 19.43
CA SER A 151 6.17 -4.59 19.27
C SER A 151 6.16 -5.88 20.09
N GLY A 152 6.88 -6.90 19.62
CA GLY A 152 6.91 -8.20 20.30
C GLY A 152 7.53 -9.33 19.47
N LYS A 153 7.05 -10.54 19.71
CA LYS A 153 7.43 -11.75 18.95
C LYS A 153 6.22 -12.20 18.13
N LEU A 154 6.42 -12.37 16.85
CA LEU A 154 5.43 -12.82 15.89
C LEU A 154 5.68 -14.28 15.53
N LEU A 155 4.75 -15.16 15.82
CA LEU A 155 4.75 -16.52 15.27
C LEU A 155 4.07 -16.48 13.90
N VAL A 156 4.80 -16.85 12.87
CA VAL A 156 4.27 -16.97 11.50
C VAL A 156 4.22 -18.42 11.12
N THR A 157 3.11 -18.85 10.56
CA THR A 157 2.91 -20.19 10.01
C THR A 157 2.57 -20.12 8.53
N VAL A 158 3.04 -21.12 7.77
CA VAL A 158 2.63 -21.39 6.39
C VAL A 158 1.87 -22.71 6.43
N GLU A 159 0.65 -22.71 5.97
CA GLU A 159 -0.31 -23.79 6.20
C GLU A 159 -1.00 -24.22 4.91
N SER A 160 -1.39 -25.49 4.85
CA SER A 160 -2.37 -26.03 3.90
C SER A 160 -3.41 -26.83 4.69
N ASP A 161 -3.44 -28.15 4.56
CA ASP A 161 -4.15 -29.09 5.44
C ASP A 161 -3.46 -29.29 6.80
N LYS A 162 -2.22 -28.84 6.89
CA LYS A 162 -1.36 -28.87 8.09
C LYS A 162 -0.38 -27.70 8.05
N ILE A 163 0.29 -27.49 9.17
CA ILE A 163 1.39 -26.53 9.25
C ILE A 163 2.59 -27.07 8.46
N LEU A 164 2.94 -26.40 7.38
CA LEU A 164 4.09 -26.72 6.53
C LEU A 164 5.39 -26.11 7.05
N GLU A 165 5.31 -24.87 7.54
CA GLU A 165 6.42 -24.14 8.13
C GLU A 165 5.95 -23.28 9.30
N LYS A 166 6.83 -23.07 10.27
CA LYS A 166 6.63 -22.12 11.37
C LYS A 166 7.91 -21.38 11.67
N LYS A 167 7.82 -20.10 11.94
CA LYS A 167 8.98 -19.26 12.32
C LYS A 167 8.56 -18.12 13.23
N VAL A 168 9.41 -17.79 14.18
CA VAL A 168 9.22 -16.65 15.08
C VAL A 168 10.09 -15.49 14.60
N TYR A 169 9.48 -14.31 14.48
CA TYR A 169 10.16 -13.07 14.10
C TYR A 169 10.01 -12.03 15.21
N PRO A 170 11.09 -11.34 15.58
CA PRO A 170 10.96 -10.17 16.43
C PRO A 170 10.40 -9.01 15.61
N ILE A 171 9.46 -8.27 16.19
CA ILE A 171 8.96 -7.00 15.67
C ILE A 171 9.41 -5.90 16.62
N SER A 172 10.28 -5.00 16.14
CA SER A 172 10.63 -3.76 16.81
C SER A 172 9.85 -2.61 16.15
N GLY A 173 8.87 -2.09 16.85
CA GLY A 173 7.89 -1.17 16.25
C GLY A 173 6.59 -1.88 15.92
N ASN A 174 5.96 -1.53 14.81
CA ASN A 174 4.64 -2.01 14.44
C ASN A 174 4.54 -2.53 12.99
N THR A 175 5.68 -2.62 12.27
CA THR A 175 5.77 -3.24 10.92
C THR A 175 6.94 -4.18 10.82
N LYS A 176 6.73 -5.27 10.07
CA LYS A 176 7.75 -6.24 9.71
C LYS A 176 7.49 -6.80 8.33
N THR A 177 8.52 -6.84 7.49
CA THR A 177 8.47 -7.59 6.24
C THR A 177 9.02 -8.99 6.49
N ILE A 178 8.23 -10.01 6.18
CA ILE A 178 8.65 -11.41 6.20
C ILE A 178 8.75 -11.91 4.76
N SER A 179 9.67 -12.85 4.52
CA SER A 179 9.84 -13.44 3.19
C SER A 179 10.12 -14.93 3.28
N PHE A 180 9.60 -15.68 2.31
CA PHE A 180 9.87 -17.11 2.15
C PHE A 180 9.75 -17.52 0.69
N LYS A 181 10.42 -18.63 0.32
CA LYS A 181 10.34 -19.18 -1.04
C LYS A 181 9.10 -20.04 -1.23
N ILE A 182 8.44 -19.88 -2.37
CA ILE A 182 7.32 -20.74 -2.78
C ILE A 182 7.86 -22.10 -3.21
N LYS A 183 7.44 -23.15 -2.52
CA LYS A 183 7.88 -24.53 -2.73
C LYS A 183 6.84 -25.33 -3.50
N LYS A 184 7.27 -26.43 -4.12
CA LYS A 184 6.37 -27.33 -4.88
C LYS A 184 5.22 -27.91 -4.04
N ASN A 185 5.46 -28.21 -2.77
CA ASN A 185 4.46 -28.71 -1.84
C ASN A 185 3.47 -27.66 -1.30
N TYR A 186 3.53 -26.44 -1.83
CA TYR A 186 2.59 -25.35 -1.50
C TYR A 186 1.37 -25.32 -2.43
N GLN A 187 1.38 -26.15 -3.46
CA GLN A 187 0.26 -26.26 -4.40
C GLN A 187 -0.93 -27.00 -3.79
N PRO A 188 -2.20 -26.66 -4.19
CA PRO A 188 -2.54 -25.55 -5.09
C PRO A 188 -2.53 -24.17 -4.38
N ASN A 189 -2.74 -24.13 -3.08
CA ASN A 189 -2.83 -22.91 -2.26
C ASN A 189 -2.20 -23.13 -0.90
N ILE A 190 -1.72 -22.05 -0.31
CA ILE A 190 -1.30 -21.96 1.09
C ILE A 190 -1.97 -20.78 1.78
N TYR A 191 -2.08 -20.88 3.08
CA TYR A 191 -2.47 -19.81 3.98
C TYR A 191 -1.26 -19.38 4.78
N VAL A 192 -1.16 -18.08 5.05
CA VAL A 192 -0.15 -17.54 5.95
C VAL A 192 -0.87 -16.91 7.13
N SER A 193 -0.54 -17.39 8.32
CA SER A 193 -1.13 -16.91 9.57
C SER A 193 -0.04 -16.33 10.48
N ALA A 194 -0.45 -15.42 11.36
CA ALA A 194 0.46 -14.79 12.31
C ALA A 194 -0.27 -14.40 13.61
#